data_2149b5ef9afd1a7f63d9abe21cc551ef
#
_entry.id   2149b5ef9afd1a7f63d9abe21cc551ef
#
_cell.length_a   1.000
_cell.length_b   1.000
_cell.length_c   1.000
_cell.angle_alpha   90.00
_cell.angle_beta   90.00
_cell.angle_gamma   90.00
#
_symmetry.space_group_name_H-M   'P 1'
#
loop_
_entity.id
_entity.type
_entity.pdbx_description
1 polymer ?
#
loop_
_entity_poly.entity_id
_entity_poly.type
_entity_poly.pdbx_seq_one_letter_code
_entity_poly.pdbx_strand_id
1 'polypeptide(L)'
;THDFLLPEEVAKIRRLTGGPIALWHPDHIANCGKFMFLNAPFDALFFKDPYMVSVFRKELRKPTFYLPECCNPVHHHPVELSESDRAYYSCDITTAGNLNPNREAFFRNLAAYDVKIWGSPPPLWMDTTEIRSMVMSRMVLNKEKAKAFRAAKIVVNNLSPAEVWGINCRAFEIPACEGFDLVSWRPGIAQLFEDGREIVSFSDADDLKKKVEYYLPRETERLGIAKAGRARAHRDHTYRQRLDLMLDTIFGQAAGFPLPRIRMLTPTSMGTESIQLDVEDGSFG
;
A
#
# COMPACT_ATOMS: atom_id res chain seq x y z
N THR A 1 14.90 -0.59 6.13
CA THR A 1 15.92 -0.09 5.20
C THR A 1 16.61 1.18 5.69
N HIS A 2 15.92 2.07 6.34
CA HIS A 2 16.46 3.30 6.95
C HIS A 2 17.35 3.05 8.18
N ASP A 3 17.38 1.85 8.71
CA ASP A 3 18.21 1.45 9.84
C ASP A 3 19.68 1.17 9.47
N PHE A 4 20.01 1.16 8.18
CA PHE A 4 21.33 0.83 7.67
C PHE A 4 22.22 2.06 7.40
N LEU A 5 21.66 3.26 7.34
CA LEU A 5 22.42 4.49 7.15
C LEU A 5 22.34 5.35 8.41
N LEU A 6 23.49 5.77 8.93
CA LEU A 6 23.56 6.74 10.01
C LEU A 6 23.54 8.17 9.46
N PRO A 7 23.09 9.18 10.23
CA PRO A 7 23.09 10.57 9.80
C PRO A 7 24.45 11.08 9.30
N GLU A 8 25.54 10.66 9.94
CA GLU A 8 26.92 10.98 9.56
C GLU A 8 27.33 10.36 8.22
N GLU A 9 26.78 9.18 7.87
CA GLU A 9 27.02 8.56 6.58
C GLU A 9 26.31 9.34 5.46
N VAL A 10 25.10 9.79 5.69
CA VAL A 10 24.38 10.68 4.77
C VAL A 10 25.16 11.99 4.59
N ALA A 11 25.68 12.57 5.68
CA ALA A 11 26.50 13.76 5.61
C ALA A 11 27.81 13.53 4.82
N LYS A 12 28.40 12.35 4.93
CA LYS A 12 29.59 11.96 4.16
C LYS A 12 29.26 11.82 2.67
N ILE A 13 28.15 11.14 2.33
CA ILE A 13 27.69 11.00 0.94
C ILE A 13 27.49 12.39 0.33
N ARG A 14 26.81 13.30 1.04
CA ARG A 14 26.60 14.67 0.58
C ARG A 14 27.91 15.40 0.24
N ARG A 15 28.93 15.29 1.11
CA ARG A 15 30.24 15.90 0.84
C ARG A 15 30.94 15.30 -0.39
N LEU A 16 30.76 14.00 -0.62
CA LEU A 16 31.42 13.30 -1.73
C LEU A 16 30.73 13.53 -3.07
N THR A 17 29.40 13.63 -3.09
CA THR A 17 28.64 13.75 -4.32
C THR A 17 28.41 15.20 -4.75
N GLY A 18 28.33 16.14 -3.79
CA GLY A 18 28.00 17.54 -4.05
C GLY A 18 26.59 17.79 -4.57
N GLY A 19 25.80 16.74 -4.75
CA GLY A 19 24.43 16.81 -5.25
C GLY A 19 23.36 16.76 -4.15
N PRO A 20 22.09 16.99 -4.48
CA PRO A 20 20.99 16.89 -3.53
C PRO A 20 20.79 15.44 -3.08
N ILE A 21 20.44 15.27 -1.81
CA ILE A 21 20.08 13.96 -1.24
C ILE A 21 18.65 14.01 -0.75
N ALA A 22 17.83 13.11 -1.25
CA ALA A 22 16.44 12.97 -0.86
C ALA A 22 16.19 11.64 -0.16
N LEU A 23 15.26 11.64 0.78
CA LEU A 23 14.72 10.44 1.40
C LEU A 23 13.31 10.18 0.88
N TRP A 24 13.06 9.02 0.32
CA TRP A 24 11.70 8.49 0.12
C TRP A 24 11.43 7.46 1.22
N HIS A 25 10.57 7.83 2.17
CA HIS A 25 10.19 6.96 3.29
C HIS A 25 9.00 6.09 2.89
N PRO A 26 9.21 4.77 2.77
CA PRO A 26 8.20 3.85 2.21
C PRO A 26 7.26 3.27 3.25
N ASP A 27 7.29 3.73 4.50
CA ASP A 27 6.56 3.10 5.58
C ASP A 27 5.67 4.11 6.34
N HIS A 28 4.82 3.60 7.22
CA HIS A 28 3.95 4.42 8.06
C HIS A 28 4.69 4.97 9.28
N ILE A 29 4.05 5.93 9.97
CA ILE A 29 4.67 6.66 11.07
C ILE A 29 5.17 5.78 12.22
N ALA A 30 4.51 4.65 12.49
CA ALA A 30 4.93 3.74 13.57
C ALA A 30 6.27 3.04 13.30
N ASN A 31 6.73 3.00 12.04
CA ASN A 31 8.01 2.43 11.63
C ASN A 31 9.08 3.50 11.35
N CYS A 32 8.85 4.74 11.76
CA CYS A 32 9.85 5.82 11.72
C CYS A 32 10.92 5.64 12.80
N GLY A 33 11.59 4.48 12.84
CA GLY A 33 12.70 4.23 13.76
C GLY A 33 13.83 5.24 13.58
N LYS A 34 14.46 5.64 14.69
CA LYS A 34 15.61 6.56 14.76
C LYS A 34 15.43 7.92 14.07
N PHE A 35 14.26 8.23 13.58
CA PHE A 35 13.93 9.54 12.97
C PHE A 35 15.03 10.08 12.02
N MET A 36 15.54 9.24 11.14
CA MET A 36 16.61 9.59 10.19
C MET A 36 16.33 10.89 9.42
N PHE A 37 15.06 11.13 9.06
CA PHE A 37 14.64 12.33 8.35
C PHE A 37 14.77 13.62 9.19
N LEU A 38 14.83 13.52 10.53
CA LEU A 38 15.08 14.65 11.42
C LEU A 38 16.57 14.96 11.53
N ASN A 39 17.39 13.94 11.66
CA ASN A 39 18.79 14.04 12.06
C ASN A 39 19.75 14.10 10.87
N ALA A 40 19.40 13.46 9.74
CA ALA A 40 20.27 13.43 8.57
C ALA A 40 20.07 14.67 7.67
N PRO A 41 21.11 15.11 6.95
CA PRO A 41 21.08 16.31 6.10
C PRO A 41 20.45 16.04 4.73
N PHE A 42 19.21 15.56 4.70
CA PHE A 42 18.42 15.45 3.47
C PHE A 42 17.98 16.84 3.00
N ASP A 43 17.99 17.03 1.69
CA ASP A 43 17.52 18.25 1.02
C ASP A 43 16.00 18.22 0.79
N ALA A 44 15.44 17.02 0.58
CA ALA A 44 14.01 16.81 0.41
C ALA A 44 13.57 15.49 1.06
N LEU A 45 12.35 15.50 1.55
CA LEU A 45 11.69 14.33 2.16
C LEU A 45 10.43 13.97 1.38
N PHE A 46 10.27 12.70 1.05
CA PHE A 46 9.10 12.16 0.39
C PHE A 46 8.47 11.09 1.29
N PHE A 47 7.19 11.25 1.59
CA PHE A 47 6.43 10.28 2.38
C PHE A 47 5.32 9.67 1.56
N LYS A 48 5.10 8.36 1.74
CA LYS A 48 4.00 7.63 1.09
C LYS A 48 2.62 7.91 1.68
N ASP A 49 2.57 8.44 2.89
CA ASP A 49 1.32 8.78 3.57
C ASP A 49 1.14 10.30 3.60
N PRO A 50 0.07 10.83 2.98
CA PRO A 50 -0.23 12.25 2.99
C PRO A 50 -0.39 12.84 4.40
N TYR A 51 -0.82 12.01 5.37
CA TYR A 51 -0.89 12.43 6.76
C TYR A 51 0.49 12.84 7.31
N MET A 52 1.52 12.04 7.04
CA MET A 52 2.89 12.38 7.45
C MET A 52 3.36 13.69 6.83
N VAL A 53 3.01 13.93 5.56
CA VAL A 53 3.33 15.21 4.90
C VAL A 53 2.61 16.38 5.57
N SER A 54 1.32 16.23 5.90
CA SER A 54 0.54 17.28 6.56
C SER A 54 1.09 17.68 7.93
N VAL A 55 1.62 16.70 8.66
CA VAL A 55 2.26 16.92 9.97
C VAL A 55 3.66 17.47 9.79
N PHE A 56 4.52 16.77 9.08
CA PHE A 56 5.95 17.09 9.04
C PHE A 56 6.30 18.33 8.21
N ARG A 57 5.49 18.70 7.22
CA ARG A 57 5.70 19.95 6.47
C ARG A 57 5.69 21.19 7.37
N LYS A 58 4.88 21.18 8.43
CA LYS A 58 4.77 22.29 9.39
C LYS A 58 5.91 22.25 10.42
N GLU A 59 6.29 21.07 10.87
CA GLU A 59 7.26 20.87 11.95
C GLU A 59 8.71 20.87 11.45
N LEU A 60 8.95 20.33 10.27
CA LEU A 60 10.28 20.24 9.70
C LEU A 60 10.53 21.43 8.77
N ARG A 61 11.61 22.16 9.04
CA ARG A 61 12.09 23.22 8.13
C ARG A 61 12.81 22.64 6.91
N LYS A 62 12.18 21.62 6.27
CA LYS A 62 12.73 20.91 5.11
C LYS A 62 11.62 20.74 4.05
N PRO A 63 11.94 20.84 2.76
CA PRO A 63 11.00 20.50 1.71
C PRO A 63 10.45 19.09 1.91
N THR A 64 9.14 18.97 2.07
CA THR A 64 8.45 17.72 2.39
C THR A 64 7.30 17.50 1.42
N PHE A 65 7.29 16.37 0.73
CA PHE A 65 6.39 16.07 -0.37
C PHE A 65 5.69 14.73 -0.19
N TYR A 66 4.49 14.62 -0.75
CA TYR A 66 3.80 13.34 -0.90
C TYR A 66 4.35 12.61 -2.13
N LEU A 67 4.67 11.34 -1.96
CA LEU A 67 5.03 10.43 -3.04
C LEU A 67 4.53 9.03 -2.69
N PRO A 68 3.39 8.59 -3.25
CA PRO A 68 2.84 7.26 -2.96
C PRO A 68 3.78 6.18 -3.45
N GLU A 69 3.68 4.99 -2.85
CA GLU A 69 4.35 3.79 -3.34
C GLU A 69 3.86 3.41 -4.75
N CYS A 70 4.38 2.32 -5.30
CA CYS A 70 4.16 1.94 -6.69
C CYS A 70 4.46 0.47 -6.94
N CYS A 71 4.24 0.00 -8.17
CA CYS A 71 4.63 -1.32 -8.62
C CYS A 71 5.92 -1.30 -9.46
N ASN A 72 6.57 -2.47 -9.52
CA ASN A 72 7.64 -2.74 -10.47
C ASN A 72 7.10 -3.61 -11.61
N PRO A 73 6.92 -3.09 -12.84
CA PRO A 73 6.36 -3.86 -13.95
C PRO A 73 7.17 -5.09 -14.35
N VAL A 74 8.46 -5.14 -13.99
CA VAL A 74 9.33 -6.31 -14.26
C VAL A 74 8.93 -7.50 -13.40
N HIS A 75 8.45 -7.26 -12.18
CA HIS A 75 8.07 -8.29 -11.23
C HIS A 75 6.57 -8.40 -11.04
N HIS A 76 5.86 -7.26 -11.13
CA HIS A 76 4.42 -7.17 -10.91
C HIS A 76 3.71 -7.04 -12.26
N HIS A 77 3.45 -8.18 -12.89
CA HIS A 77 2.70 -8.31 -14.14
C HIS A 77 1.96 -9.66 -14.14
N PRO A 78 0.92 -9.82 -14.96
CA PRO A 78 0.26 -11.10 -15.09
C PRO A 78 1.22 -12.18 -15.56
N VAL A 79 1.18 -13.33 -14.91
CA VAL A 79 1.98 -14.50 -15.24
C VAL A 79 1.08 -15.65 -15.71
N GLU A 80 1.59 -16.45 -16.62
CA GLU A 80 0.94 -17.71 -16.96
C GLU A 80 1.13 -18.71 -15.81
N LEU A 81 0.04 -19.38 -15.46
CA LEU A 81 0.00 -20.37 -14.40
C LEU A 81 -0.01 -21.77 -15.03
N SER A 82 1.00 -22.58 -14.70
CA SER A 82 1.00 -23.99 -15.00
C SER A 82 -0.10 -24.71 -14.20
N GLU A 83 -0.35 -25.96 -14.53
CA GLU A 83 -1.29 -26.79 -13.77
C GLU A 83 -0.83 -26.95 -12.30
N SER A 84 0.45 -27.16 -12.09
CA SER A 84 1.05 -27.21 -10.76
C SER A 84 0.96 -25.88 -10.00
N ASP A 85 1.10 -24.74 -10.69
CA ASP A 85 0.90 -23.43 -10.08
C ASP A 85 -0.57 -23.24 -9.64
N ARG A 86 -1.52 -23.62 -10.49
CA ARG A 86 -2.94 -23.57 -10.13
C ARG A 86 -3.25 -24.44 -8.93
N ALA A 87 -2.78 -25.67 -8.91
CA ALA A 87 -2.97 -26.58 -7.79
C ALA A 87 -2.39 -26.02 -6.48
N TYR A 88 -1.26 -25.31 -6.54
CA TYR A 88 -0.58 -24.81 -5.36
C TYR A 88 -1.08 -23.44 -4.89
N TYR A 89 -1.31 -22.49 -5.79
CA TYR A 89 -1.63 -21.09 -5.44
C TYR A 89 -3.13 -20.79 -5.43
N SER A 90 -3.99 -21.55 -6.15
CA SER A 90 -5.42 -21.22 -6.21
C SER A 90 -6.09 -21.36 -4.84
N CYS A 91 -6.95 -20.40 -4.54
CA CYS A 91 -7.78 -20.34 -3.34
C CYS A 91 -8.89 -19.30 -3.54
N ASP A 92 -9.82 -19.25 -2.61
CA ASP A 92 -10.84 -18.20 -2.62
C ASP A 92 -10.22 -16.84 -2.30
N ILE A 93 -9.41 -16.77 -1.25
CA ILE A 93 -8.84 -15.53 -0.75
C ILE A 93 -7.35 -15.71 -0.48
N THR A 94 -6.55 -14.75 -0.91
CA THR A 94 -5.13 -14.72 -0.57
C THR A 94 -4.68 -13.36 -0.05
N THR A 95 -3.54 -13.35 0.62
CA THR A 95 -2.78 -12.14 0.97
C THR A 95 -1.29 -12.46 1.07
N ALA A 96 -0.43 -11.48 0.87
CA ALA A 96 1.01 -11.59 1.10
C ALA A 96 1.50 -10.55 2.10
N GLY A 97 2.29 -10.96 3.06
CA GLY A 97 2.89 -10.13 4.11
C GLY A 97 2.84 -10.82 5.47
N ASN A 98 3.74 -10.41 6.35
CA ASN A 98 3.91 -11.01 7.67
C ASN A 98 2.66 -10.85 8.54
N LEU A 99 2.39 -11.85 9.33
CA LEU A 99 1.35 -11.80 10.35
C LEU A 99 1.79 -10.95 11.54
N ASN A 100 0.83 -10.26 12.11
CA ASN A 100 0.87 -9.62 13.41
C ASN A 100 -0.51 -9.82 14.08
N PRO A 101 -0.69 -9.53 15.37
CA PRO A 101 -1.96 -9.79 16.07
C PRO A 101 -3.18 -9.14 15.39
N ASN A 102 -3.05 -7.91 14.86
CA ASN A 102 -4.15 -7.25 14.15
C ASN A 102 -4.54 -7.99 12.86
N ARG A 103 -3.55 -8.49 12.13
CA ARG A 103 -3.80 -9.28 10.90
C ARG A 103 -4.37 -10.65 11.23
N GLU A 104 -3.90 -11.27 12.28
CA GLU A 104 -4.45 -12.54 12.77
C GLU A 104 -5.94 -12.39 13.08
N ALA A 105 -6.29 -11.46 13.97
CA ALA A 105 -7.68 -11.19 14.34
C ALA A 105 -8.57 -10.80 13.13
N PHE A 106 -8.00 -10.08 12.17
CA PHE A 106 -8.68 -9.73 10.93
C PHE A 106 -9.00 -10.97 10.07
N PHE A 107 -8.00 -11.85 9.80
CA PHE A 107 -8.19 -13.04 8.95
C PHE A 107 -9.04 -14.12 9.60
N ARG A 108 -9.16 -14.17 10.92
CA ARG A 108 -10.09 -15.02 11.65
C ARG A 108 -11.54 -14.87 11.16
N ASN A 109 -11.93 -13.66 10.75
CA ASN A 109 -13.25 -13.40 10.17
C ASN A 109 -13.49 -14.08 8.81
N LEU A 110 -12.45 -14.61 8.18
CA LEU A 110 -12.52 -15.27 6.87
C LEU A 110 -12.34 -16.81 6.97
N ALA A 111 -12.47 -17.39 8.17
CA ALA A 111 -12.24 -18.82 8.43
C ALA A 111 -13.20 -19.76 7.67
N ALA A 112 -14.32 -19.26 7.15
CA ALA A 112 -15.26 -20.04 6.36
C ALA A 112 -14.84 -20.24 4.88
N TYR A 113 -13.76 -19.59 4.43
CA TYR A 113 -13.27 -19.62 3.05
C TYR A 113 -11.93 -20.36 2.94
N ASP A 114 -11.58 -20.79 1.71
CA ASP A 114 -10.22 -21.26 1.41
C ASP A 114 -9.27 -20.08 1.35
N VAL A 115 -8.48 -19.87 2.42
CA VAL A 115 -7.60 -18.71 2.58
C VAL A 115 -6.13 -19.13 2.60
N LYS A 116 -5.28 -18.44 1.84
CA LYS A 116 -3.82 -18.62 1.87
C LYS A 116 -3.12 -17.32 2.27
N ILE A 117 -2.46 -17.32 3.43
CA ILE A 117 -1.69 -16.20 3.98
C ILE A 117 -0.20 -16.47 3.76
N TRP A 118 0.41 -15.76 2.82
CA TRP A 118 1.83 -15.88 2.50
C TRP A 118 2.65 -14.90 3.32
N GLY A 119 3.64 -15.39 4.03
CA GLY A 119 4.54 -14.57 4.85
C GLY A 119 5.56 -15.44 5.58
N SER A 120 6.45 -14.81 6.32
CA SER A 120 7.35 -15.52 7.22
C SER A 120 6.57 -16.33 8.26
N PRO A 121 7.14 -17.41 8.82
CA PRO A 121 6.53 -18.08 9.96
C PRO A 121 6.13 -17.09 11.04
N PRO A 122 4.93 -17.20 11.63
CA PRO A 122 4.51 -16.34 12.73
C PRO A 122 5.49 -16.43 13.90
N PRO A 123 5.67 -15.35 14.68
CA PRO A 123 6.45 -15.41 15.92
C PRO A 123 5.90 -16.48 16.88
N LEU A 124 6.76 -17.19 17.59
CA LEU A 124 6.37 -18.27 18.50
C LEU A 124 5.42 -17.84 19.62
N TRP A 125 5.44 -16.57 20.00
CA TRP A 125 4.56 -16.00 21.03
C TRP A 125 3.14 -15.68 20.53
N MET A 126 2.92 -15.73 19.20
CA MET A 126 1.64 -15.36 18.60
C MET A 126 0.76 -16.61 18.47
N ASP A 127 -0.42 -16.56 19.07
CA ASP A 127 -1.43 -17.60 18.87
C ASP A 127 -2.04 -17.49 17.46
N THR A 128 -1.92 -18.57 16.70
CA THR A 128 -2.48 -18.68 15.35
C THR A 128 -3.41 -19.89 15.22
N THR A 129 -3.87 -20.43 16.33
CA THR A 129 -4.63 -21.70 16.36
C THR A 129 -5.84 -21.65 15.44
N GLU A 130 -6.61 -20.57 15.47
CA GLU A 130 -7.86 -20.42 14.69
C GLU A 130 -7.60 -20.23 13.17
N ILE A 131 -6.44 -19.73 12.78
CA ILE A 131 -6.09 -19.48 11.38
C ILE A 131 -4.96 -20.38 10.87
N ARG A 132 -4.59 -21.41 11.64
CA ARG A 132 -3.42 -22.26 11.34
C ARG A 132 -3.46 -22.85 9.93
N SER A 133 -4.63 -23.29 9.48
CA SER A 133 -4.84 -23.85 8.15
C SER A 133 -4.63 -22.84 7.01
N MET A 134 -4.73 -21.57 7.29
CA MET A 134 -4.55 -20.49 6.31
C MET A 134 -3.08 -20.07 6.17
N VAL A 135 -2.23 -20.33 7.18
CA VAL A 135 -0.87 -19.80 7.26
C VAL A 135 0.08 -20.69 6.48
N MET A 136 0.61 -20.17 5.39
CA MET A 136 1.53 -20.90 4.51
C MET A 136 2.96 -20.95 5.08
N SER A 137 3.30 -20.10 6.05
CA SER A 137 4.66 -20.00 6.65
C SER A 137 5.78 -19.93 5.60
N ARG A 138 5.48 -19.31 4.47
CA ARG A 138 6.37 -19.15 3.33
C ARG A 138 6.18 -17.77 2.69
N MET A 139 7.27 -17.04 2.54
CA MET A 139 7.27 -15.79 1.78
C MET A 139 7.17 -16.08 0.29
N VAL A 140 6.37 -15.28 -0.41
CA VAL A 140 6.33 -15.22 -1.88
C VAL A 140 6.85 -13.86 -2.33
N LEU A 141 7.80 -13.87 -3.26
CA LEU A 141 8.46 -12.68 -3.79
C LEU A 141 8.43 -12.71 -5.34
N ASN A 142 8.51 -11.53 -5.95
CA ASN A 142 8.63 -11.38 -7.40
C ASN A 142 7.58 -12.25 -8.15
N LYS A 143 8.03 -13.14 -9.03
CA LYS A 143 7.17 -14.00 -9.85
C LYS A 143 6.26 -14.92 -9.01
N GLU A 144 6.70 -15.40 -7.86
CA GLU A 144 5.86 -16.22 -6.98
C GLU A 144 4.71 -15.39 -6.38
N LYS A 145 4.98 -14.13 -6.00
CA LYS A 145 3.93 -13.21 -5.53
C LYS A 145 2.91 -12.95 -6.64
N ALA A 146 3.37 -12.73 -7.87
CA ALA A 146 2.49 -12.56 -9.01
C ALA A 146 1.62 -13.81 -9.25
N LYS A 147 2.17 -15.04 -9.12
CA LYS A 147 1.42 -16.29 -9.20
C LYS A 147 0.35 -16.37 -8.11
N ALA A 148 0.70 -16.07 -6.85
CA ALA A 148 -0.23 -16.13 -5.74
C ALA A 148 -1.40 -15.14 -5.93
N PHE A 149 -1.13 -13.90 -6.36
CA PHE A 149 -2.16 -12.90 -6.63
C PHE A 149 -3.03 -13.25 -7.83
N ARG A 150 -2.44 -13.80 -8.89
CA ARG A 150 -3.15 -14.15 -10.12
C ARG A 150 -4.01 -15.41 -9.99
N ALA A 151 -3.62 -16.35 -9.14
CA ALA A 151 -4.31 -17.63 -8.96
C ALA A 151 -5.50 -17.55 -8.01
N ALA A 152 -5.51 -16.63 -7.07
CA ALA A 152 -6.60 -16.44 -6.13
C ALA A 152 -7.79 -15.71 -6.76
N LYS A 153 -9.01 -16.01 -6.27
CA LYS A 153 -10.22 -15.30 -6.71
C LYS A 153 -10.25 -13.87 -6.18
N ILE A 154 -9.84 -13.67 -4.93
CA ILE A 154 -9.80 -12.37 -4.25
C ILE A 154 -8.43 -12.22 -3.55
N VAL A 155 -7.80 -11.06 -3.69
CA VAL A 155 -6.62 -10.70 -2.91
C VAL A 155 -7.00 -9.65 -1.88
N VAL A 156 -6.95 -10.01 -0.60
CA VAL A 156 -7.30 -9.09 0.48
C VAL A 156 -6.07 -8.32 0.93
N ASN A 157 -6.13 -7.00 0.81
CA ASN A 157 -5.10 -6.09 1.26
C ASN A 157 -5.56 -5.32 2.49
N ASN A 158 -5.46 -5.94 3.67
CA ASN A 158 -5.70 -5.22 4.91
C ASN A 158 -4.51 -4.30 5.22
N LEU A 159 -4.79 -3.02 5.35
CA LEU A 159 -3.80 -1.99 5.70
C LEU A 159 -3.52 -2.00 7.21
N SER A 160 -2.30 -1.60 7.57
CA SER A 160 -1.97 -1.39 8.99
C SER A 160 -2.84 -0.26 9.57
N PRO A 161 -3.28 -0.35 10.84
CA PRO A 161 -3.93 0.77 11.52
C PRO A 161 -3.07 2.05 11.56
N ALA A 162 -1.76 1.93 11.42
CA ALA A 162 -0.82 3.06 11.36
C ALA A 162 -0.71 3.71 9.96
N GLU A 163 -1.32 3.13 8.93
CA GLU A 163 -1.58 3.79 7.64
C GLU A 163 -2.78 4.71 7.82
N VAL A 164 -2.56 6.01 7.95
CA VAL A 164 -3.64 6.95 8.31
C VAL A 164 -4.43 7.37 7.07
N TRP A 165 -3.76 7.92 6.05
CA TRP A 165 -4.39 8.37 4.81
C TRP A 165 -3.84 7.67 3.57
N GLY A 166 -2.63 7.14 3.65
CA GLY A 166 -1.94 6.47 2.56
C GLY A 166 -2.33 4.99 2.42
N ILE A 167 -1.77 4.38 1.40
CA ILE A 167 -1.88 2.95 1.11
C ILE A 167 -0.49 2.34 0.97
N ASN A 168 -0.40 1.02 1.09
CA ASN A 168 0.87 0.31 0.98
C ASN A 168 1.19 -0.13 -0.46
N CYS A 169 2.41 -0.62 -0.70
CA CYS A 169 2.84 -1.10 -2.02
C CYS A 169 1.93 -2.19 -2.61
N ARG A 170 1.33 -3.05 -1.77
CA ARG A 170 0.43 -4.11 -2.24
C ARG A 170 -0.78 -3.58 -3.02
N ALA A 171 -1.29 -2.40 -2.67
CA ALA A 171 -2.38 -1.78 -3.41
C ALA A 171 -2.01 -1.42 -4.87
N PHE A 172 -0.73 -1.41 -5.21
CA PHE A 172 -0.22 -1.25 -6.57
C PHE A 172 0.23 -2.59 -7.17
N GLU A 173 0.83 -3.45 -6.35
CA GLU A 173 1.36 -4.75 -6.79
C GLU A 173 0.25 -5.74 -7.17
N ILE A 174 -0.85 -5.76 -6.40
CA ILE A 174 -1.98 -6.68 -6.65
C ILE A 174 -2.64 -6.38 -7.99
N PRO A 175 -3.11 -5.15 -8.25
CA PRO A 175 -3.68 -4.84 -9.57
C PRO A 175 -2.65 -5.01 -10.68
N ALA A 176 -1.37 -4.62 -10.48
CA ALA A 176 -0.33 -4.80 -11.50
C ALA A 176 -0.15 -6.26 -11.94
N CYS A 177 -0.38 -7.21 -11.03
CA CYS A 177 -0.41 -8.66 -11.33
C CYS A 177 -1.74 -9.15 -11.91
N GLU A 178 -2.71 -8.25 -12.17
CA GLU A 178 -4.09 -8.58 -12.55
C GLU A 178 -4.80 -9.45 -11.49
N GLY A 179 -4.50 -9.21 -10.20
CA GLY A 179 -5.24 -9.71 -9.06
C GLY A 179 -6.44 -8.81 -8.75
N PHE A 180 -7.56 -9.39 -8.32
CA PHE A 180 -8.70 -8.61 -7.82
C PHE A 180 -8.38 -8.11 -6.41
N ASP A 181 -8.08 -6.81 -6.28
CA ASP A 181 -7.70 -6.19 -5.01
C ASP A 181 -8.93 -5.76 -4.20
N LEU A 182 -9.07 -6.34 -3.01
CA LEU A 182 -10.06 -5.94 -2.01
C LEU A 182 -9.29 -5.32 -0.84
N VAL A 183 -9.22 -3.99 -0.79
CA VAL A 183 -8.31 -3.21 0.07
C VAL A 183 -9.05 -2.48 1.18
N SER A 184 -8.45 -2.38 2.39
CA SER A 184 -8.98 -1.51 3.44
C SER A 184 -9.07 -0.06 2.95
N TRP A 185 -10.24 0.56 3.09
CA TRP A 185 -10.44 1.94 2.65
C TRP A 185 -9.50 2.92 3.37
N ARG A 186 -8.95 3.84 2.61
CA ARG A 186 -8.20 5.02 3.09
C ARG A 186 -8.46 6.20 2.16
N PRO A 187 -8.40 7.44 2.68
CA PRO A 187 -8.62 8.64 1.87
C PRO A 187 -7.75 8.72 0.61
N GLY A 188 -6.51 8.25 0.67
CA GLY A 188 -5.58 8.28 -0.46
C GLY A 188 -5.98 7.41 -1.65
N ILE A 189 -6.92 6.47 -1.50
CA ILE A 189 -7.37 5.61 -2.60
C ILE A 189 -7.95 6.43 -3.74
N ALA A 190 -8.80 7.42 -3.43
CA ALA A 190 -9.54 8.18 -4.43
C ALA A 190 -8.66 8.92 -5.47
N GLN A 191 -7.41 9.23 -5.12
CA GLN A 191 -6.45 9.86 -6.05
C GLN A 191 -5.68 8.84 -6.90
N LEU A 192 -5.63 7.60 -6.45
CA LEU A 192 -4.75 6.58 -7.02
C LEU A 192 -5.52 5.60 -7.89
N PHE A 193 -6.72 5.23 -7.46
CA PHE A 193 -7.57 4.27 -8.16
C PHE A 193 -9.05 4.67 -8.10
N GLU A 194 -9.81 4.29 -9.11
CA GLU A 194 -11.25 4.39 -9.12
C GLU A 194 -11.87 3.19 -8.39
N ASP A 195 -12.42 3.45 -7.19
CA ASP A 195 -13.03 2.42 -6.35
C ASP A 195 -14.29 1.82 -7.02
N GLY A 196 -14.43 0.51 -6.94
CA GLY A 196 -15.47 -0.26 -7.62
C GLY A 196 -15.20 -0.56 -9.11
N ARG A 197 -14.15 0.04 -9.70
CA ARG A 197 -13.80 -0.14 -11.10
C ARG A 197 -12.38 -0.65 -11.34
N GLU A 198 -11.40 -0.14 -10.61
CA GLU A 198 -9.98 -0.48 -10.74
C GLU A 198 -9.47 -1.31 -9.55
N ILE A 199 -10.05 -1.09 -8.40
CA ILE A 199 -9.92 -1.84 -7.14
C ILE A 199 -11.28 -1.83 -6.44
N VAL A 200 -11.42 -2.57 -5.34
CA VAL A 200 -12.59 -2.47 -4.45
C VAL A 200 -12.12 -2.21 -3.03
N SER A 201 -12.65 -1.18 -2.38
CA SER A 201 -12.33 -0.91 -0.98
C SER A 201 -13.39 -1.49 -0.03
N PHE A 202 -13.00 -1.72 1.24
CA PHE A 202 -13.90 -2.09 2.32
C PHE A 202 -13.59 -1.25 3.57
N SER A 203 -14.62 -0.91 4.35
CA SER A 203 -14.52 -0.05 5.53
C SER A 203 -14.13 -0.80 6.80
N ASP A 204 -14.69 -1.98 6.99
CA ASP A 204 -14.57 -2.79 8.21
C ASP A 204 -14.72 -4.29 7.91
N ALA A 205 -14.74 -5.13 8.95
CA ALA A 205 -14.82 -6.58 8.80
C ALA A 205 -16.20 -7.05 8.27
N ASP A 206 -17.28 -6.35 8.58
CA ASP A 206 -18.60 -6.73 8.11
C ASP A 206 -18.80 -6.34 6.65
N ASP A 207 -18.31 -5.18 6.23
CA ASP A 207 -18.28 -4.76 4.82
C ASP A 207 -17.37 -5.68 4.00
N LEU A 208 -16.21 -6.09 4.55
CA LEU A 208 -15.36 -7.09 3.92
C LEU A 208 -16.12 -8.38 3.63
N LYS A 209 -16.82 -8.94 4.64
CA LYS A 209 -17.60 -10.20 4.46
C LYS A 209 -18.65 -10.05 3.37
N LYS A 210 -19.43 -8.97 3.41
CA LYS A 210 -20.45 -8.68 2.38
C LYS A 210 -19.83 -8.60 0.98
N LYS A 211 -18.67 -7.96 0.84
CA LYS A 211 -17.95 -7.84 -0.44
C LYS A 211 -17.35 -9.17 -0.89
N VAL A 212 -16.81 -9.96 0.01
CA VAL A 212 -16.34 -11.33 -0.31
C VAL A 212 -17.53 -12.17 -0.82
N GLU A 213 -18.65 -12.21 -0.11
CA GLU A 213 -19.86 -12.95 -0.53
C GLU A 213 -20.39 -12.45 -1.86
N TYR A 214 -20.35 -11.15 -2.11
CA TYR A 214 -20.79 -10.55 -3.36
C TYR A 214 -19.87 -10.92 -4.52
N TYR A 215 -18.56 -10.71 -4.39
CA TYR A 215 -17.61 -10.85 -5.48
C TYR A 215 -17.17 -12.30 -5.73
N LEU A 216 -17.14 -13.17 -4.72
CA LEU A 216 -16.62 -14.53 -4.87
C LEU A 216 -17.28 -15.34 -6.00
N PRO A 217 -18.62 -15.32 -6.19
CA PRO A 217 -19.27 -15.99 -7.31
C PRO A 217 -19.24 -15.21 -8.65
N ARG A 218 -18.82 -13.93 -8.64
CA ARG A 218 -18.89 -13.03 -9.81
C ARG A 218 -17.57 -12.92 -10.55
N GLU A 219 -17.16 -14.00 -11.19
CA GLU A 219 -15.86 -14.08 -11.87
C GLU A 219 -15.67 -13.01 -12.94
N THR A 220 -16.64 -12.83 -13.83
CA THR A 220 -16.57 -11.85 -14.92
C THR A 220 -16.34 -10.42 -14.41
N GLU A 221 -17.04 -10.06 -13.34
CA GLU A 221 -16.92 -8.73 -12.72
C GLU A 221 -15.55 -8.56 -12.07
N ARG A 222 -15.07 -9.56 -11.29
CA ARG A 222 -13.72 -9.53 -10.71
C ARG A 222 -12.64 -9.39 -11.78
N LEU A 223 -12.72 -10.16 -12.86
CA LEU A 223 -11.74 -10.11 -13.96
C LEU A 223 -11.77 -8.76 -14.68
N GLY A 224 -12.94 -8.15 -14.83
CA GLY A 224 -13.10 -6.81 -15.40
C GLY A 224 -12.39 -5.76 -14.56
N ILE A 225 -12.62 -5.76 -13.25
CA ILE A 225 -11.99 -4.85 -12.28
C ILE A 225 -10.46 -5.08 -12.23
N ALA A 226 -10.02 -6.34 -12.14
CA ALA A 226 -8.60 -6.66 -12.10
C ALA A 226 -7.85 -6.19 -13.37
N LYS A 227 -8.47 -6.33 -14.54
CA LYS A 227 -7.92 -5.84 -15.81
C LYS A 227 -7.82 -4.30 -15.85
N ALA A 228 -8.85 -3.61 -15.37
CA ALA A 228 -8.84 -2.15 -15.28
C ALA A 228 -7.79 -1.65 -14.27
N GLY A 229 -7.70 -2.28 -13.11
CA GLY A 229 -6.68 -1.99 -12.10
C GLY A 229 -5.26 -2.21 -12.61
N ARG A 230 -5.02 -3.29 -13.36
CA ARG A 230 -3.74 -3.52 -14.03
C ARG A 230 -3.40 -2.39 -15.01
N ALA A 231 -4.34 -2.01 -15.86
CA ALA A 231 -4.12 -0.93 -16.82
C ALA A 231 -3.75 0.38 -16.11
N ARG A 232 -4.44 0.71 -15.01
CA ARG A 232 -4.15 1.87 -14.17
C ARG A 232 -2.76 1.78 -13.54
N ALA A 233 -2.44 0.67 -12.87
CA ALA A 233 -1.18 0.49 -12.15
C ALA A 233 0.03 0.62 -13.08
N HIS A 234 -0.01 -0.01 -14.25
CA HIS A 234 1.08 0.04 -15.22
C HIS A 234 1.20 1.38 -15.93
N ARG A 235 0.09 2.08 -16.16
CA ARG A 235 0.10 3.39 -16.82
C ARG A 235 0.61 4.50 -15.91
N ASP A 236 0.20 4.52 -14.62
CA ASP A 236 0.33 5.68 -13.75
C ASP A 236 1.14 5.43 -12.48
N HIS A 237 1.40 4.18 -12.10
CA HIS A 237 1.90 3.82 -10.78
C HIS A 237 3.13 2.91 -10.80
N THR A 238 4.12 3.24 -11.62
CA THR A 238 5.39 2.51 -11.68
C THR A 238 6.52 3.25 -10.97
N TYR A 239 7.59 2.54 -10.59
CA TYR A 239 8.79 3.15 -10.04
C TYR A 239 9.38 4.23 -10.96
N ARG A 240 9.31 4.03 -12.28
CA ARG A 240 9.81 5.03 -13.23
C ARG A 240 9.10 6.37 -13.03
N GLN A 241 7.77 6.37 -13.05
CA GLN A 241 6.98 7.59 -12.88
C GLN A 241 7.21 8.25 -11.52
N ARG A 242 7.39 7.45 -10.46
CA ARG A 242 7.69 8.00 -9.13
C ARG A 242 9.07 8.64 -9.08
N LEU A 243 10.08 8.00 -9.68
CA LEU A 243 11.43 8.54 -9.71
C LEU A 243 11.53 9.78 -10.61
N ASP A 244 10.89 9.77 -11.78
CA ASP A 244 10.81 10.93 -12.66
C ASP A 244 10.18 12.12 -11.90
N LEU A 245 9.03 11.93 -11.25
CA LEU A 245 8.39 12.97 -10.45
C LEU A 245 9.25 13.43 -9.26
N MET A 246 9.94 12.51 -8.58
CA MET A 246 10.85 12.84 -7.49
C MET A 246 11.98 13.74 -7.98
N LEU A 247 12.61 13.41 -9.10
CA LEU A 247 13.68 14.20 -9.70
C LEU A 247 13.18 15.58 -10.12
N ASP A 248 12.06 15.63 -10.82
CA ASP A 248 11.44 16.89 -11.23
C ASP A 248 11.11 17.79 -10.02
N THR A 249 10.65 17.19 -8.92
CA THR A 249 10.38 17.92 -7.67
C THR A 249 11.67 18.44 -7.03
N ILE A 250 12.73 17.63 -6.97
CA ILE A 250 14.02 18.02 -6.38
C ILE A 250 14.65 19.17 -7.18
N PHE A 251 14.53 19.15 -8.50
CA PHE A 251 15.08 20.17 -9.37
C PHE A 251 14.10 21.34 -9.66
N GLY A 252 13.00 21.43 -8.94
CA GLY A 252 12.06 22.55 -8.99
C GLY A 252 11.17 22.59 -10.23
N GLN A 253 11.04 21.47 -10.97
CA GLN A 253 10.20 21.37 -12.17
C GLN A 253 8.77 20.87 -11.87
N ALA A 254 8.54 20.33 -10.67
CA ALA A 254 7.23 19.86 -10.21
C ALA A 254 7.02 20.13 -8.72
N ALA A 255 5.75 20.17 -8.28
CA ALA A 255 5.36 20.38 -6.88
C ALA A 255 5.21 19.09 -6.06
N GLY A 256 5.63 17.92 -6.59
CA GLY A 256 5.38 16.63 -6.01
C GLY A 256 4.01 16.05 -6.40
N PHE A 257 3.64 14.92 -5.83
CA PHE A 257 2.31 14.34 -6.03
C PHE A 257 1.27 15.18 -5.27
N PRO A 258 0.10 15.46 -5.84
CA PRO A 258 -0.90 16.28 -5.17
C PRO A 258 -1.37 15.64 -3.87
N LEU A 259 -1.49 16.45 -2.81
CA LEU A 259 -2.04 16.00 -1.53
C LEU A 259 -3.56 15.86 -1.64
N PRO A 260 -4.16 14.81 -1.07
CA PRO A 260 -5.60 14.73 -0.95
C PRO A 260 -6.11 15.88 -0.04
N ARG A 261 -7.15 16.57 -0.47
CA ARG A 261 -7.86 17.47 0.42
C ARG A 261 -8.78 16.66 1.31
N ILE A 262 -8.48 16.65 2.60
CA ILE A 262 -9.27 15.97 3.60
C ILE A 262 -9.89 17.03 4.47
N ARG A 263 -11.20 17.22 4.35
CA ARG A 263 -11.95 18.01 5.33
C ARG A 263 -12.23 17.08 6.54
N MET A 264 -11.56 17.36 7.65
CA MET A 264 -12.00 16.83 8.93
C MET A 264 -13.23 17.63 9.36
N LEU A 265 -14.38 17.02 9.34
CA LEU A 265 -15.55 17.58 9.98
C LEU A 265 -15.31 17.47 11.48
N THR A 266 -15.27 18.59 12.18
CA THR A 266 -15.33 18.61 13.65
C THR A 266 -16.61 17.92 14.07
N PRO A 267 -16.57 16.97 15.04
CA PRO A 267 -17.77 16.34 15.54
C PRO A 267 -18.73 17.41 16.07
N THR A 268 -19.83 17.65 15.38
CA THR A 268 -20.99 18.24 16.01
C THR A 268 -21.61 17.15 16.85
N SER A 269 -21.86 17.45 18.12
CA SER A 269 -22.49 16.58 19.07
C SER A 269 -23.70 15.86 18.45
N MET A 270 -23.64 14.52 18.34
CA MET A 270 -24.62 13.58 17.82
C MET A 270 -24.68 13.42 16.29
N GLY A 271 -24.07 12.36 15.78
CA GLY A 271 -24.36 11.81 14.46
C GLY A 271 -23.12 11.38 13.68
N THR A 272 -23.24 10.30 12.98
CA THR A 272 -22.28 9.64 12.10
C THR A 272 -21.33 10.59 11.38
N GLU A 273 -20.03 10.47 11.65
CA GLU A 273 -18.98 11.20 10.95
C GLU A 273 -18.90 10.73 9.50
N SER A 274 -19.10 11.64 8.57
CA SER A 274 -18.78 11.43 7.17
C SER A 274 -17.51 12.20 6.82
N ILE A 275 -16.51 11.51 6.30
CA ILE A 275 -15.32 12.14 5.71
C ILE A 275 -15.64 12.41 4.26
N GLN A 276 -15.72 13.67 3.88
CA GLN A 276 -15.84 14.10 2.49
C GLN A 276 -14.46 14.46 1.94
N LEU A 277 -14.10 13.85 0.82
CA LEU A 277 -12.87 14.15 0.09
C LEU A 277 -13.18 15.16 -1.02
N ASP A 278 -12.68 16.37 -0.89
CA ASP A 278 -12.64 17.31 -2.00
C ASP A 278 -11.23 17.26 -2.64
N VAL A 279 -11.16 16.81 -3.88
CA VAL A 279 -9.95 16.86 -4.70
C VAL A 279 -9.99 18.20 -5.46
N GLU A 280 -9.46 19.25 -4.87
CA GLU A 280 -9.22 20.51 -5.58
C GLU A 280 -7.73 20.80 -5.70
N ASP A 281 -7.38 21.50 -6.76
CA ASP A 281 -6.05 21.90 -7.21
C ASP A 281 -5.22 22.60 -6.13
N GLY A 282 -3.99 22.11 -5.93
CA GLY A 282 -3.13 22.43 -4.79
C GLY A 282 -2.45 23.79 -4.85
N SER A 283 -3.17 24.89 -4.66
CA SER A 283 -2.56 26.17 -4.33
C SER A 283 -2.66 26.43 -2.83
N PHE A 284 -1.56 26.22 -2.10
CA PHE A 284 -1.35 26.78 -0.77
C PHE A 284 -0.51 28.05 -0.95
N GLY A 285 -1.10 29.20 -0.59
CA GLY A 285 -0.38 30.44 -0.35
C GLY A 285 0.49 30.39 0.91
#